data_c36ca68aa77adf1d90ea974dc37d180b
#
_entry.id   c36ca68aa77adf1d90ea974dc37d180b
#
_cell.length_a   1.000
_cell.length_b   1.000
_cell.length_c   1.000
_cell.angle_alpha   90.00
_cell.angle_beta   90.00
_cell.angle_gamma   90.00
#
_symmetry.space_group_name_H-M   'P 1'
#
loop_
_entity.id
_entity.type
_entity.pdbx_description
1 polymer ?
#
loop_
_entity_poly.entity_id
_entity_poly.type
_entity_poly.pdbx_seq_one_letter_code
_entity_poly.pdbx_strand_id
1 'polypeptide(L)'
;YTLLSGNSDFDRWYYGGERNAISNSAKKGFKLFTGKAACITCHVVGEDSALFTDEKLHNTGIGFKASMHVEPPTKKVTLVPGLTIDIDTSSYRDNVAFKDEIAPNDLGLYTVTQDPNDRWKFRTSSLRNVEITGPYMHNGALQNLKDVVEFYNKGGIKESGKMKNETLSPLMFPLSLSENEVNNIVDFLKTLTGSNVNELILDAKAAPIGDISLDDPNWFHENKPKY
;
A
#
# COMPACT_ATOMS: atom_id res chain seq x y z
N TYR A 1 10.49 5.10 9.49
CA TYR A 1 10.81 4.42 8.21
C TYR A 1 12.30 4.05 8.07
N THR A 2 13.21 4.66 8.80
CA THR A 2 14.65 4.35 8.77
C THR A 2 15.04 3.13 9.63
N LEU A 3 14.12 2.59 10.41
CA LEU A 3 14.32 1.41 11.25
C LEU A 3 13.72 0.15 10.61
N LEU A 4 13.82 0.01 9.31
CA LEU A 4 13.53 -1.27 8.67
C LEU A 4 14.55 -2.28 9.19
N SER A 5 14.06 -3.22 9.98
CA SER A 5 14.91 -4.25 10.54
C SER A 5 15.48 -5.12 9.43
N GLY A 6 16.79 -5.14 9.29
CA GLY A 6 17.49 -6.25 8.68
C GLY A 6 17.49 -7.44 9.62
N ASN A 7 18.16 -8.51 9.25
CA ASN A 7 18.30 -9.71 10.08
C ASN A 7 17.00 -10.53 10.24
N SER A 8 16.16 -10.53 9.21
CA SER A 8 15.06 -11.48 9.12
C SER A 8 15.56 -12.88 8.79
N ASP A 9 14.69 -13.89 8.93
CA ASP A 9 15.03 -15.27 8.53
C ASP A 9 15.41 -15.34 7.06
N PHE A 10 14.76 -14.53 6.19
CA PHE A 10 15.14 -14.38 4.80
C PHE A 10 16.56 -13.85 4.64
N ASP A 11 16.97 -12.82 5.38
CA ASP A 11 18.32 -12.25 5.27
C ASP A 11 19.39 -13.25 5.67
N ARG A 12 19.17 -13.96 6.77
CA ARG A 12 20.08 -15.03 7.23
C ARG A 12 20.20 -16.15 6.21
N TRP A 13 19.09 -16.51 5.56
CA TRP A 13 19.10 -17.53 4.54
C TRP A 13 19.76 -17.07 3.23
N TYR A 14 19.31 -15.93 2.70
CA TYR A 14 19.65 -15.51 1.33
C TYR A 14 21.03 -14.84 1.27
N TYR A 15 21.30 -13.93 2.18
CA TYR A 15 22.57 -13.21 2.24
C TYR A 15 23.57 -13.85 3.21
N GLY A 16 23.10 -14.38 4.32
CA GLY A 16 23.91 -14.99 5.38
C GLY A 16 24.32 -16.44 5.11
N GLY A 17 23.74 -17.11 4.11
CA GLY A 17 24.08 -18.49 3.74
C GLY A 17 23.56 -19.56 4.71
N GLU A 18 22.71 -19.20 5.68
CA GLU A 18 22.12 -20.13 6.65
C GLU A 18 21.02 -20.97 6.00
N ARG A 19 21.39 -22.13 5.45
CA ARG A 19 20.49 -22.98 4.65
C ARG A 19 19.17 -23.34 5.31
N ASN A 20 19.12 -23.39 6.63
CA ASN A 20 17.96 -23.83 7.42
C ASN A 20 17.22 -22.68 8.10
N ALA A 21 17.56 -21.42 7.82
CA ALA A 21 16.90 -20.25 8.42
C ALA A 21 15.43 -20.12 7.98
N ILE A 22 15.08 -20.63 6.81
CA ILE A 22 13.70 -20.67 6.32
C ILE A 22 13.25 -22.07 5.93
N SER A 23 11.95 -22.33 5.97
CA SER A 23 11.33 -23.62 5.64
C SER A 23 11.45 -23.95 4.13
N ASN A 24 11.27 -25.22 3.78
CA ASN A 24 11.20 -25.63 2.37
C ASN A 24 9.99 -25.00 1.64
N SER A 25 8.89 -24.77 2.32
CA SER A 25 7.73 -24.05 1.79
C SER A 25 8.10 -22.61 1.43
N ALA A 26 8.75 -21.89 2.34
CA ALA A 26 9.22 -20.53 2.10
C ALA A 26 10.22 -20.44 0.94
N LYS A 27 11.13 -21.41 0.81
CA LYS A 27 12.07 -21.50 -0.34
C LYS A 27 11.33 -21.66 -1.67
N LYS A 28 10.29 -22.51 -1.70
CA LYS A 28 9.42 -22.65 -2.88
C LYS A 28 8.67 -21.35 -3.14
N GLY A 29 8.19 -20.69 -2.09
CA GLY A 29 7.55 -19.39 -2.16
C GLY A 29 8.44 -18.31 -2.77
N PHE A 30 9.70 -18.22 -2.35
CA PHE A 30 10.68 -17.30 -2.94
C PHE A 30 10.91 -17.58 -4.43
N LYS A 31 11.04 -18.87 -4.81
CA LYS A 31 11.17 -19.24 -6.22
C LYS A 31 9.94 -18.84 -7.05
N LEU A 32 8.74 -18.95 -6.49
CA LEU A 32 7.52 -18.48 -7.13
C LEU A 32 7.47 -16.96 -7.21
N PHE A 33 7.84 -16.27 -6.14
CA PHE A 33 7.89 -14.81 -6.05
C PHE A 33 8.82 -14.20 -7.11
N THR A 34 10.00 -14.80 -7.31
CA THR A 34 10.97 -14.34 -8.31
C THR A 34 10.71 -14.87 -9.72
N GLY A 35 9.89 -15.91 -9.86
CA GLY A 35 9.58 -16.57 -11.13
C GLY A 35 8.12 -16.40 -11.54
N LYS A 36 7.34 -17.49 -11.46
CA LYS A 36 5.96 -17.59 -11.99
C LYS A 36 5.03 -16.46 -11.53
N ALA A 37 5.13 -16.04 -10.27
CA ALA A 37 4.28 -14.98 -9.71
C ALA A 37 4.76 -13.56 -10.08
N ALA A 38 5.97 -13.40 -10.61
CA ALA A 38 6.57 -12.16 -11.07
C ALA A 38 6.53 -10.98 -10.05
N CYS A 39 6.39 -11.27 -8.74
CA CYS A 39 6.30 -10.25 -7.69
C CYS A 39 7.57 -9.39 -7.62
N ILE A 40 8.72 -9.98 -8.00
CA ILE A 40 10.02 -9.29 -8.05
C ILE A 40 10.02 -8.07 -8.99
N THR A 41 9.10 -7.98 -9.93
CA THR A 41 9.04 -6.86 -10.88
C THR A 41 8.72 -5.53 -10.22
N CYS A 42 7.99 -5.55 -9.10
CA CYS A 42 7.70 -4.40 -8.27
C CYS A 42 8.42 -4.48 -6.91
N HIS A 43 8.61 -5.67 -6.38
CA HIS A 43 9.25 -5.91 -5.08
C HIS A 43 10.68 -6.41 -5.25
N VAL A 44 11.56 -5.51 -5.65
CA VAL A 44 12.95 -5.80 -6.07
C VAL A 44 13.78 -6.41 -4.93
N VAL A 45 14.58 -7.43 -5.28
CA VAL A 45 15.59 -8.05 -4.43
C VAL A 45 16.95 -7.66 -4.99
N GLY A 46 17.75 -6.93 -4.22
CA GLY A 46 19.09 -6.51 -4.59
C GLY A 46 20.13 -7.58 -4.28
N GLU A 47 21.39 -7.33 -4.66
CA GLU A 47 22.51 -8.26 -4.47
C GLU A 47 22.93 -8.40 -3.01
N ASP A 48 22.99 -7.27 -2.28
CA ASP A 48 23.46 -7.21 -0.89
C ASP A 48 22.34 -6.99 0.13
N SER A 49 21.19 -6.51 -0.31
CA SER A 49 20.04 -6.22 0.53
C SER A 49 18.75 -6.16 -0.28
N ALA A 50 17.61 -6.32 0.37
CA ALA A 50 16.32 -6.17 -0.28
C ALA A 50 15.34 -5.35 0.57
N LEU A 51 14.88 -4.23 0.06
CA LEU A 51 13.74 -3.48 0.62
C LEU A 51 12.40 -3.98 0.07
N PHE A 52 12.43 -4.82 -0.96
CA PHE A 52 11.24 -5.35 -1.63
C PHE A 52 10.30 -4.24 -2.10
N THR A 53 10.84 -3.24 -2.78
CA THR A 53 10.12 -2.14 -3.43
C THR A 53 10.92 -1.66 -4.64
N ASP A 54 10.24 -1.17 -5.65
CA ASP A 54 10.81 -0.46 -6.81
C ASP A 54 10.68 1.06 -6.67
N GLU A 55 10.13 1.52 -5.54
CA GLU A 55 9.85 2.94 -5.24
C GLU A 55 8.90 3.62 -6.25
N LYS A 56 8.32 2.88 -7.18
CA LYS A 56 7.42 3.39 -8.21
C LYS A 56 5.95 3.36 -7.77
N LEU A 57 5.10 3.95 -8.60
CA LEU A 57 3.66 4.00 -8.38
C LEU A 57 2.94 3.15 -9.42
N HIS A 58 2.07 2.27 -8.96
CA HIS A 58 1.31 1.34 -9.77
C HIS A 58 -0.18 1.39 -9.46
N ASN A 59 -1.02 1.23 -10.49
CA ASN A 59 -2.44 1.01 -10.31
C ASN A 59 -2.72 -0.50 -10.28
N THR A 60 -3.13 -1.01 -9.12
CA THR A 60 -3.52 -2.41 -8.92
C THR A 60 -5.03 -2.63 -9.03
N GLY A 61 -5.80 -1.54 -9.14
CA GLY A 61 -7.25 -1.54 -9.22
C GLY A 61 -7.98 -1.35 -7.87
N ILE A 62 -7.26 -1.32 -6.75
CA ILE A 62 -7.89 -1.12 -5.43
C ILE A 62 -8.53 0.27 -5.35
N GLY A 63 -7.80 1.34 -5.66
CA GLY A 63 -8.33 2.70 -5.67
C GLY A 63 -9.43 2.88 -6.72
N PHE A 64 -9.28 2.25 -7.90
CA PHE A 64 -10.35 2.23 -8.92
C PHE A 64 -11.65 1.64 -8.35
N LYS A 65 -11.60 0.48 -7.71
CA LYS A 65 -12.78 -0.13 -7.10
C LYS A 65 -13.39 0.75 -6.01
N ALA A 66 -12.55 1.31 -5.13
CA ALA A 66 -13.01 2.21 -4.08
C ALA A 66 -13.72 3.43 -4.65
N SER A 67 -13.15 4.06 -5.69
CA SER A 67 -13.71 5.24 -6.35
C SER A 67 -15.03 4.95 -7.07
N MET A 68 -15.21 3.73 -7.60
CA MET A 68 -16.46 3.36 -8.30
C MET A 68 -17.65 3.12 -7.37
N HIS A 69 -17.43 3.01 -6.06
CA HIS A 69 -18.49 2.87 -5.07
C HIS A 69 -18.87 4.20 -4.39
N VAL A 70 -18.14 5.26 -4.68
CA VAL A 70 -18.44 6.60 -4.18
C VAL A 70 -19.12 7.37 -5.32
N GLU A 71 -20.36 7.78 -5.12
CA GLU A 71 -20.97 8.75 -6.03
C GLU A 71 -20.08 10.00 -6.02
N PRO A 72 -19.75 10.54 -7.21
CA PRO A 72 -18.94 11.75 -7.26
C PRO A 72 -19.65 12.84 -6.45
N PRO A 73 -18.95 13.51 -5.52
CA PRO A 73 -19.55 14.58 -4.76
C PRO A 73 -19.96 15.67 -5.73
N THR A 74 -21.26 15.88 -5.85
CA THR A 74 -21.81 16.94 -6.68
C THR A 74 -22.34 18.07 -5.80
N LYS A 75 -22.05 19.31 -6.18
CA LYS A 75 -22.64 20.49 -5.55
C LYS A 75 -23.59 21.17 -6.53
N LYS A 76 -24.81 21.41 -6.07
CA LYS A 76 -25.77 22.18 -6.85
C LYS A 76 -25.40 23.66 -6.80
N VAL A 77 -25.11 24.23 -7.95
CA VAL A 77 -24.77 25.64 -8.10
C VAL A 77 -25.84 26.31 -8.97
N THR A 78 -26.53 27.29 -8.40
CA THR A 78 -27.48 28.10 -9.15
C THR A 78 -26.74 29.25 -9.82
N LEU A 79 -26.63 29.19 -11.14
CA LEU A 79 -25.94 30.19 -11.96
C LEU A 79 -26.80 31.46 -12.12
N VAL A 80 -28.08 31.26 -12.35
CA VAL A 80 -29.10 32.34 -12.42
C VAL A 80 -30.44 31.79 -11.89
N PRO A 81 -31.39 32.62 -11.52
CA PRO A 81 -32.69 32.14 -11.10
C PRO A 81 -33.32 31.18 -12.12
N GLY A 82 -33.61 29.96 -11.69
CA GLY A 82 -34.18 28.89 -12.53
C GLY A 82 -33.16 28.00 -13.27
N LEU A 83 -31.84 28.30 -13.22
CA LEU A 83 -30.80 27.43 -13.78
C LEU A 83 -29.85 26.95 -12.71
N THR A 84 -30.02 25.70 -12.29
CA THR A 84 -29.13 25.01 -11.35
C THR A 84 -28.45 23.88 -12.07
N ILE A 85 -27.14 23.77 -11.90
CA ILE A 85 -26.32 22.67 -12.45
C ILE A 85 -25.65 21.91 -11.31
N ASP A 86 -25.42 20.62 -11.53
CA ASP A 86 -24.62 19.80 -10.64
C ASP A 86 -23.15 19.85 -11.11
N ILE A 87 -22.27 20.34 -10.25
CA ILE A 87 -20.83 20.40 -10.51
C ILE A 87 -20.15 19.25 -9.77
N ASP A 88 -19.39 18.44 -10.50
CA ASP A 88 -18.48 17.47 -9.90
C ASP A 88 -17.35 18.21 -9.17
N THR A 89 -17.30 18.05 -7.86
CA THR A 89 -16.33 18.73 -7.00
C THR A 89 -15.10 17.85 -6.68
N SER A 90 -15.03 16.65 -7.23
CA SER A 90 -13.91 15.71 -6.99
C SER A 90 -12.53 16.29 -7.35
N SER A 91 -12.50 17.19 -8.37
CA SER A 91 -11.28 17.87 -8.83
C SER A 91 -10.91 19.11 -7.99
N TYR A 92 -11.78 19.56 -7.10
CA TYR A 92 -11.59 20.79 -6.30
C TYR A 92 -11.24 20.51 -4.84
N ARG A 93 -10.67 19.35 -4.57
CA ARG A 93 -10.41 18.82 -3.23
C ARG A 93 -9.57 19.75 -2.34
N ASP A 94 -8.67 20.53 -2.95
CA ASP A 94 -7.80 21.47 -2.23
C ASP A 94 -8.42 22.87 -2.07
N ASN A 95 -9.63 23.09 -2.62
CA ASN A 95 -10.31 24.36 -2.46
C ASN A 95 -10.97 24.42 -1.08
N VAL A 96 -10.54 25.36 -0.25
CA VAL A 96 -10.98 25.54 1.15
C VAL A 96 -12.52 25.62 1.28
N ALA A 97 -13.20 26.13 0.25
CA ALA A 97 -14.65 26.27 0.25
C ALA A 97 -15.44 24.94 0.21
N PHE A 98 -14.77 23.82 -0.10
CA PHE A 98 -15.40 22.52 -0.27
C PHE A 98 -14.86 21.43 0.69
N LYS A 99 -13.95 21.80 1.60
CA LYS A 99 -13.26 20.83 2.49
C LYS A 99 -14.19 19.99 3.36
N ASP A 100 -15.31 20.54 3.78
CA ASP A 100 -16.20 19.88 4.75
C ASP A 100 -17.30 19.02 4.09
N GLU A 101 -17.43 19.06 2.76
CA GLU A 101 -18.56 18.45 2.04
C GLU A 101 -18.14 17.28 1.12
N ILE A 102 -16.83 17.02 0.95
CA ILE A 102 -16.36 16.07 -0.06
C ILE A 102 -15.80 14.83 0.62
N ALA A 103 -16.46 13.67 0.42
CA ALA A 103 -15.88 12.38 0.74
C ALA A 103 -14.55 12.19 -0.02
N PRO A 104 -13.48 11.71 0.65
CA PRO A 104 -12.20 11.54 0.01
C PRO A 104 -12.30 10.54 -1.14
N ASN A 105 -12.09 11.00 -2.36
CA ASN A 105 -11.92 10.14 -3.52
C ASN A 105 -10.51 9.54 -3.51
N ASP A 106 -10.43 8.24 -3.71
CA ASP A 106 -9.19 7.47 -3.66
C ASP A 106 -8.48 7.46 -5.03
N LEU A 107 -8.11 8.66 -5.51
CA LEU A 107 -7.56 8.87 -6.85
C LEU A 107 -6.04 8.71 -6.95
N GLY A 108 -5.34 8.50 -5.82
CA GLY A 108 -3.90 8.28 -5.79
C GLY A 108 -3.09 9.45 -6.35
N LEU A 109 -2.07 9.14 -7.15
CA LEU A 109 -1.13 10.12 -7.72
C LEU A 109 -1.83 11.24 -8.51
N TYR A 110 -2.97 10.94 -9.13
CA TYR A 110 -3.76 11.95 -9.88
C TYR A 110 -4.08 13.19 -9.05
N THR A 111 -4.26 13.06 -7.74
CA THR A 111 -4.56 14.22 -6.88
C THR A 111 -3.46 15.28 -6.90
N VAL A 112 -2.23 14.90 -7.24
CA VAL A 112 -1.06 15.78 -7.32
C VAL A 112 -0.79 16.20 -8.76
N THR A 113 -0.79 15.24 -9.70
CA THR A 113 -0.36 15.49 -11.08
C THR A 113 -1.47 16.03 -11.98
N GLN A 114 -2.73 15.75 -11.67
CA GLN A 114 -3.89 16.00 -12.51
C GLN A 114 -3.82 15.32 -13.90
N ASP A 115 -2.87 14.39 -14.09
CA ASP A 115 -2.80 13.56 -15.29
C ASP A 115 -3.76 12.37 -15.18
N PRO A 116 -4.75 12.21 -16.08
CA PRO A 116 -5.68 11.08 -16.06
C PRO A 116 -5.00 9.70 -16.05
N ASN A 117 -3.79 9.59 -16.61
CA ASN A 117 -3.01 8.36 -16.63
C ASN A 117 -2.47 7.98 -15.24
N ASP A 118 -2.47 8.92 -14.29
CA ASP A 118 -1.99 8.71 -12.93
C ASP A 118 -3.09 8.34 -11.93
N ARG A 119 -4.32 8.21 -12.41
CA ARG A 119 -5.43 7.78 -11.55
C ARG A 119 -5.14 6.41 -10.92
N TRP A 120 -5.42 6.33 -9.62
CA TRP A 120 -5.33 5.11 -8.80
C TRP A 120 -3.94 4.49 -8.71
N LYS A 121 -2.89 5.26 -9.05
CA LYS A 121 -1.51 4.84 -8.82
C LYS A 121 -1.10 5.14 -7.38
N PHE A 122 -0.60 4.11 -6.70
CA PHE A 122 -0.06 4.16 -5.34
C PHE A 122 1.33 3.56 -5.32
N ARG A 123 2.15 4.00 -4.36
CA ARG A 123 3.53 3.57 -4.23
C ARG A 123 3.61 2.10 -3.84
N THR A 124 4.57 1.38 -4.43
CA THR A 124 4.96 0.04 -3.99
C THR A 124 5.57 0.12 -2.60
N SER A 125 4.87 -0.39 -1.60
CA SER A 125 5.38 -0.45 -0.24
C SER A 125 6.45 -1.53 -0.10
N SER A 126 7.42 -1.32 0.81
CA SER A 126 8.32 -2.38 1.23
C SER A 126 7.54 -3.56 1.80
N LEU A 127 8.03 -4.79 1.54
CA LEU A 127 7.46 -6.00 2.16
C LEU A 127 8.16 -6.37 3.47
N ARG A 128 9.12 -5.56 3.94
CA ARG A 128 9.74 -5.80 5.25
C ARG A 128 8.68 -5.74 6.34
N ASN A 129 8.70 -6.72 7.24
CA ASN A 129 7.75 -6.86 8.33
C ASN A 129 6.28 -7.01 7.88
N VAL A 130 6.04 -7.42 6.63
CA VAL A 130 4.69 -7.46 6.06
C VAL A 130 3.73 -8.37 6.83
N GLU A 131 4.23 -9.39 7.52
CA GLU A 131 3.41 -10.30 8.34
C GLU A 131 2.61 -9.57 9.44
N ILE A 132 3.19 -8.50 10.00
CA ILE A 132 2.63 -7.79 11.16
C ILE A 132 2.04 -6.42 10.82
N THR A 133 2.06 -6.02 9.55
CA THR A 133 1.61 -4.68 9.11
C THR A 133 0.22 -4.67 8.47
N GLY A 134 -0.57 -5.72 8.69
CA GLY A 134 -1.98 -5.71 8.28
C GLY A 134 -2.81 -4.62 8.97
N PRO A 135 -3.94 -4.19 8.39
CA PRO A 135 -4.50 -4.62 7.11
C PRO A 135 -3.74 -4.08 5.90
N TYR A 136 -3.90 -4.74 4.76
CA TYR A 136 -3.08 -4.54 3.57
C TYR A 136 -3.75 -3.66 2.53
N MET A 137 -2.97 -3.26 1.53
CA MET A 137 -3.21 -2.22 0.53
C MET A 137 -3.23 -0.83 1.17
N HIS A 138 -3.17 0.23 0.36
CA HIS A 138 -3.12 1.61 0.85
C HIS A 138 -4.36 2.02 1.68
N ASN A 139 -5.49 1.33 1.50
CA ASN A 139 -6.76 1.62 2.19
C ASN A 139 -7.20 0.50 3.17
N GLY A 140 -6.34 -0.49 3.43
CA GLY A 140 -6.66 -1.59 4.34
C GLY A 140 -7.71 -2.58 3.81
N ALA A 141 -7.94 -2.63 2.50
CA ALA A 141 -9.02 -3.42 1.90
C ALA A 141 -8.87 -4.94 2.09
N LEU A 142 -7.67 -5.44 2.36
CA LEU A 142 -7.38 -6.87 2.52
C LEU A 142 -6.84 -7.14 3.93
N GLN A 143 -7.38 -8.19 4.57
CA GLN A 143 -7.13 -8.40 6.00
C GLN A 143 -5.95 -9.32 6.30
N ASN A 144 -5.56 -10.19 5.37
CA ASN A 144 -4.49 -11.15 5.56
C ASN A 144 -3.65 -11.36 4.31
N LEU A 145 -2.46 -11.92 4.46
CA LEU A 145 -1.51 -12.13 3.36
C LEU A 145 -2.03 -13.08 2.28
N LYS A 146 -2.86 -14.08 2.65
CA LYS A 146 -3.43 -15.00 1.67
C LYS A 146 -4.35 -14.24 0.71
N ASP A 147 -5.21 -13.36 1.23
CA ASP A 147 -6.09 -12.54 0.41
C ASP A 147 -5.31 -11.61 -0.52
N VAL A 148 -4.15 -11.09 -0.05
CA VAL A 148 -3.25 -10.27 -0.88
C VAL A 148 -2.70 -11.09 -2.04
N VAL A 149 -2.15 -12.28 -1.79
CA VAL A 149 -1.60 -13.13 -2.86
C VAL A 149 -2.70 -13.57 -3.82
N GLU A 150 -3.89 -13.90 -3.32
CA GLU A 150 -5.06 -14.25 -4.15
C GLU A 150 -5.54 -13.07 -5.01
N PHE A 151 -5.49 -11.86 -4.48
CA PHE A 151 -5.80 -10.65 -5.24
C PHE A 151 -4.86 -10.50 -6.45
N TYR A 152 -3.55 -10.64 -6.24
CA TYR A 152 -2.57 -10.62 -7.33
C TYR A 152 -2.72 -11.83 -8.25
N ASN A 153 -3.05 -13.01 -7.72
CA ASN A 153 -3.31 -14.22 -8.50
C ASN A 153 -4.43 -14.02 -9.53
N LYS A 154 -5.44 -13.20 -9.19
CA LYS A 154 -6.53 -12.81 -10.08
C LYS A 154 -6.15 -11.70 -11.08
N GLY A 155 -5.00 -11.08 -10.93
CA GLY A 155 -4.52 -9.99 -11.80
C GLY A 155 -5.13 -8.62 -11.47
N GLY A 156 -5.45 -8.37 -10.20
CA GLY A 156 -6.00 -7.09 -9.74
C GLY A 156 -7.46 -6.87 -10.16
N ILE A 157 -7.88 -5.60 -10.16
CA ILE A 157 -9.26 -5.24 -10.51
C ILE A 157 -9.29 -4.49 -11.84
N LYS A 158 -9.76 -5.18 -12.88
CA LYS A 158 -9.86 -4.67 -14.25
C LYS A 158 -11.19 -3.96 -14.52
N GLU A 159 -12.24 -4.34 -13.81
CA GLU A 159 -13.60 -3.87 -14.05
C GLU A 159 -14.35 -3.69 -12.74
N SER A 160 -15.26 -2.72 -12.70
CA SER A 160 -16.23 -2.54 -11.64
C SER A 160 -17.58 -2.16 -12.26
N GLY A 161 -18.53 -3.07 -12.21
CA GLY A 161 -19.78 -2.94 -12.94
C GLY A 161 -19.55 -2.88 -14.46
N LYS A 162 -19.94 -1.77 -15.09
CA LYS A 162 -19.73 -1.50 -16.53
C LYS A 162 -18.45 -0.72 -16.81
N MET A 163 -17.76 -0.26 -15.78
CA MET A 163 -16.57 0.58 -15.92
C MET A 163 -15.30 -0.26 -16.01
N LYS A 164 -14.42 0.12 -16.94
CA LYS A 164 -13.11 -0.51 -17.14
C LYS A 164 -12.01 0.34 -16.52
N ASN A 165 -11.01 -0.31 -15.95
CA ASN A 165 -9.82 0.32 -15.43
C ASN A 165 -8.76 0.44 -16.54
N GLU A 166 -8.85 1.49 -17.34
CA GLU A 166 -7.96 1.71 -18.49
C GLU A 166 -6.50 1.99 -18.08
N THR A 167 -6.28 2.42 -16.85
CA THR A 167 -4.93 2.73 -16.32
C THR A 167 -4.36 1.63 -15.42
N LEU A 168 -4.97 0.42 -15.42
CA LEU A 168 -4.44 -0.72 -14.70
C LEU A 168 -3.00 -1.01 -15.14
N SER A 169 -2.11 -1.23 -14.17
CA SER A 169 -0.71 -1.56 -14.49
C SER A 169 -0.63 -2.80 -15.39
N PRO A 170 0.16 -2.77 -16.47
CA PRO A 170 0.34 -3.93 -17.35
C PRO A 170 1.00 -5.12 -16.63
N LEU A 171 1.60 -4.89 -15.46
CA LEU A 171 2.14 -5.93 -14.60
C LEU A 171 1.06 -6.70 -13.81
N MET A 172 -0.21 -6.23 -13.87
CA MET A 172 -1.35 -6.88 -13.24
C MET A 172 -2.03 -7.85 -14.22
N PHE A 173 -1.64 -9.12 -14.14
CA PHE A 173 -2.20 -10.21 -14.95
C PHE A 173 -2.45 -11.46 -14.09
N PRO A 174 -3.39 -12.35 -14.49
CA PRO A 174 -3.64 -13.58 -13.76
C PRO A 174 -2.40 -14.49 -13.72
N LEU A 175 -2.03 -14.94 -12.51
CA LEU A 175 -0.79 -15.70 -12.30
C LEU A 175 -1.00 -17.22 -12.39
N SER A 176 -2.25 -17.67 -12.31
CA SER A 176 -2.62 -19.10 -12.33
C SER A 176 -1.88 -19.93 -11.26
N LEU A 177 -1.78 -19.37 -10.05
CA LEU A 177 -1.21 -20.05 -8.90
C LEU A 177 -2.23 -21.03 -8.31
N SER A 178 -1.79 -22.23 -7.99
CA SER A 178 -2.56 -23.16 -7.17
C SER A 178 -2.58 -22.72 -5.70
N GLU A 179 -3.51 -23.25 -4.91
CA GLU A 179 -3.61 -22.94 -3.48
C GLU A 179 -2.30 -23.25 -2.73
N ASN A 180 -1.64 -24.34 -3.05
CA ASN A 180 -0.34 -24.67 -2.46
C ASN A 180 0.75 -23.64 -2.82
N GLU A 181 0.74 -23.12 -4.05
CA GLU A 181 1.69 -22.10 -4.47
C GLU A 181 1.40 -20.76 -3.76
N VAL A 182 0.12 -20.41 -3.58
CA VAL A 182 -0.28 -19.25 -2.76
C VAL A 182 0.23 -19.39 -1.33
N ASN A 183 0.01 -20.53 -0.69
CA ASN A 183 0.46 -20.77 0.68
C ASN A 183 2.00 -20.72 0.78
N ASN A 184 2.73 -21.25 -0.20
CA ASN A 184 4.19 -21.16 -0.22
C ASN A 184 4.67 -19.71 -0.30
N ILE A 185 4.02 -18.84 -1.09
CA ILE A 185 4.35 -17.41 -1.17
C ILE A 185 4.05 -16.74 0.17
N VAL A 186 2.92 -17.04 0.81
CA VAL A 186 2.61 -16.52 2.15
C VAL A 186 3.67 -16.93 3.17
N ASP A 187 4.11 -18.18 3.16
CA ASP A 187 5.17 -18.65 4.05
C ASP A 187 6.50 -17.91 3.79
N PHE A 188 6.81 -17.61 2.54
CA PHE A 188 7.94 -16.75 2.20
C PHE A 188 7.79 -15.33 2.76
N LEU A 189 6.65 -14.68 2.55
CA LEU A 189 6.39 -13.32 3.02
C LEU A 189 6.55 -13.19 4.54
N LYS A 190 6.20 -14.20 5.31
CA LYS A 190 6.40 -14.23 6.77
C LYS A 190 7.87 -14.22 7.17
N THR A 191 8.76 -14.76 6.36
CA THR A 191 10.21 -14.74 6.64
C THR A 191 10.86 -13.38 6.54
N LEU A 192 10.11 -12.35 6.07
CA LEU A 192 10.59 -10.97 5.92
C LEU A 192 10.46 -10.15 7.21
N THR A 193 9.95 -10.74 8.29
CA THR A 193 9.85 -10.13 9.60
C THR A 193 11.21 -10.13 10.30
N GLY A 194 11.67 -8.96 10.70
CA GLY A 194 12.95 -8.81 11.37
C GLY A 194 12.94 -9.38 12.79
N SER A 195 14.06 -9.96 13.22
CA SER A 195 14.19 -10.57 14.55
C SER A 195 14.04 -9.57 15.70
N ASN A 196 14.39 -8.32 15.48
CA ASN A 196 14.36 -7.24 16.48
C ASN A 196 13.13 -6.32 16.39
N VAL A 197 12.13 -6.68 15.58
CA VAL A 197 10.97 -5.80 15.33
C VAL A 197 10.18 -5.50 16.61
N ASN A 198 10.05 -6.48 17.51
CA ASN A 198 9.36 -6.29 18.79
C ASN A 198 10.11 -5.31 19.71
N GLU A 199 11.45 -5.38 19.76
CA GLU A 199 12.28 -4.44 20.50
C GLU A 199 12.12 -3.02 19.95
N LEU A 200 12.16 -2.86 18.62
CA LEU A 200 11.94 -1.57 17.97
C LEU A 200 10.55 -0.98 18.25
N ILE A 201 9.52 -1.83 18.30
CA ILE A 201 8.16 -1.40 18.67
C ILE A 201 8.11 -0.94 20.12
N LEU A 202 8.76 -1.66 21.03
CA LEU A 202 8.83 -1.29 22.45
C LEU A 202 9.61 0.02 22.63
N ASP A 203 10.75 0.17 21.96
CA ASP A 203 11.54 1.41 21.99
C ASP A 203 10.75 2.59 21.42
N ALA A 204 10.04 2.39 20.30
CA ALA A 204 9.21 3.44 19.72
C ALA A 204 8.04 3.85 20.64
N LYS A 205 7.47 2.90 21.40
CA LYS A 205 6.41 3.19 22.39
C LYS A 205 6.96 3.84 23.66
N ALA A 206 8.18 3.50 24.04
CA ALA A 206 8.86 4.05 25.21
C ALA A 206 9.57 5.36 24.92
N ALA A 207 9.84 5.67 23.63
CA ALA A 207 10.44 6.93 23.25
C ALA A 207 9.56 8.06 23.80
N PRO A 208 10.10 8.94 24.66
CA PRO A 208 9.38 10.15 25.02
C PRO A 208 9.06 10.84 23.71
N ILE A 209 7.78 11.11 23.49
CA ILE A 209 7.40 12.08 22.46
C ILE A 209 8.14 13.33 22.91
N GLY A 210 9.18 13.68 22.15
CA GLY A 210 10.12 14.71 22.53
C GLY A 210 9.38 15.93 23.02
N ASP A 211 9.98 16.71 23.90
CA ASP A 211 9.36 17.96 24.30
C ASP A 211 9.29 18.84 23.05
N ILE A 212 8.15 18.74 22.35
CA ILE A 212 7.87 19.45 21.09
C ILE A 212 8.12 20.96 21.27
N SER A 213 8.04 21.45 22.51
CA SER A 213 8.37 22.83 22.87
C SER A 213 9.84 23.19 22.65
N LEU A 214 10.75 22.20 22.62
CA LEU A 214 12.17 22.41 22.33
C LEU A 214 12.45 22.41 20.81
N ASP A 215 11.65 21.67 20.05
CA ASP A 215 11.83 21.51 18.60
C ASP A 215 11.02 22.54 17.80
N ASP A 216 9.90 23.02 18.34
CA ASP A 216 9.08 24.08 17.75
C ASP A 216 8.77 25.16 18.77
N PRO A 217 9.47 26.32 18.73
CA PRO A 217 9.24 27.42 19.65
C PRO A 217 7.86 28.05 19.55
N ASN A 218 7.08 27.74 18.49
CA ASN A 218 5.71 28.18 18.32
C ASN A 218 4.68 27.19 18.85
N TRP A 219 5.12 26.04 19.41
CA TRP A 219 4.25 25.05 20.00
C TRP A 219 3.69 25.52 21.35
N PHE A 220 2.39 25.75 21.42
CA PHE A 220 1.74 26.13 22.67
C PHE A 220 1.35 24.89 23.47
N HIS A 221 1.70 24.86 24.77
CA HIS A 221 1.43 23.76 25.69
C HIS A 221 -0.05 23.33 25.77
N GLU A 222 -0.97 24.20 25.42
CA GLU A 222 -2.43 23.95 25.36
C GLU A 222 -2.81 22.91 24.29
N ASN A 223 -1.95 22.70 23.29
CA ASN A 223 -2.17 21.76 22.18
C ASN A 223 -1.55 20.38 22.43
N LYS A 224 -1.01 20.11 23.61
CA LYS A 224 -0.49 18.75 23.92
C LYS A 224 -1.63 17.75 23.93
N PRO A 225 -1.54 16.65 23.17
CA PRO A 225 -2.52 15.58 23.27
C PRO A 225 -2.51 15.05 24.72
N LYS A 226 -3.66 15.01 25.33
CA LYS A 226 -3.86 14.33 26.63
C LYS A 226 -3.93 12.83 26.33
N TYR A 227 -2.89 12.10 26.65
CA TYR A 227 -2.85 10.64 26.61
C TYR A 227 -3.47 10.09 27.89
#